data_b667592d589e8ff14c7951f484436d2e
#
_entry.id   b667592d589e8ff14c7951f484436d2e
#
_cell.length_a   1.000
_cell.length_b   1.000
_cell.length_c   1.000
_cell.angle_alpha   90.00
_cell.angle_beta   90.00
_cell.angle_gamma   90.00
#
_symmetry.space_group_name_H-M   'P 1'
#
loop_
_entity.id
_entity.type
_entity.pdbx_description
1 polymer ?
#
loop_
_entity_poly.entity_id
_entity_poly.type
_entity_poly.pdbx_seq_one_letter_code
_entity_poly.pdbx_strand_id
1 'polypeptide(L)'
;MPVPFEKKTVKYKTYDEQSDKYITGNTNQLTWSLMKDRYVVIKNFLPKEIIDMAMDMWRSDEEFGNAYLKTEQKDITYKNPLSSIGKSDGGYCTPWGIGLQSYIHKKLKDYIDMDLRETYSYTRKYVRGAYLGSHTDRPSCEISATLCLDYLTDDNTPWPIWVRNDKNYAGVDAEIVKNESQDI
;
A
#
# COMPACT_ATOMS: atom_id res chain seq x y z
N MET A 1 22.42 -5.91 7.83
CA MET A 1 22.34 -4.97 6.69
C MET A 1 21.41 -5.58 5.66
N PRO A 2 20.45 -4.84 5.11
CA PRO A 2 19.68 -5.37 3.99
C PRO A 2 20.61 -5.69 2.84
N VAL A 3 20.41 -6.86 2.23
CA VAL A 3 21.17 -7.26 1.03
C VAL A 3 20.98 -6.18 -0.03
N PRO A 4 22.05 -5.63 -0.62
CA PRO A 4 21.90 -4.63 -1.67
C PRO A 4 21.06 -5.21 -2.80
N PHE A 5 19.99 -4.52 -3.16
CA PHE A 5 19.16 -4.90 -4.29
C PHE A 5 19.99 -4.73 -5.58
N GLU A 6 20.19 -5.82 -6.31
CA GLU A 6 20.89 -5.78 -7.59
C GLU A 6 19.96 -5.14 -8.64
N LYS A 7 20.28 -3.93 -9.08
CA LYS A 7 19.54 -3.23 -10.14
C LYS A 7 19.84 -3.87 -11.50
N LYS A 8 19.04 -4.86 -11.89
CA LYS A 8 19.09 -5.39 -13.26
C LYS A 8 18.40 -4.43 -14.22
N THR A 9 19.11 -4.03 -15.28
CA THR A 9 18.55 -3.17 -16.33
C THR A 9 17.68 -3.98 -17.27
N VAL A 10 16.46 -3.53 -17.49
CA VAL A 10 15.51 -4.10 -18.45
C VAL A 10 15.32 -3.13 -19.60
N LYS A 11 15.50 -3.60 -20.84
CA LYS A 11 15.08 -2.87 -22.04
C LYS A 11 13.61 -3.14 -22.29
N TYR A 12 12.84 -2.09 -22.45
CA TYR A 12 11.41 -2.22 -22.68
C TYR A 12 10.96 -1.49 -23.95
N LYS A 13 9.84 -1.94 -24.49
CA LYS A 13 9.08 -1.27 -25.53
C LYS A 13 7.62 -1.28 -25.09
N THR A 14 7.01 -0.12 -24.95
CA THR A 14 5.59 0.02 -24.59
C THR A 14 4.91 0.96 -25.58
N TYR A 15 3.61 0.79 -25.72
CA TYR A 15 2.78 1.68 -26.53
C TYR A 15 2.27 2.81 -25.65
N ASP A 16 2.50 4.04 -26.10
CA ASP A 16 1.99 5.23 -25.44
C ASP A 16 0.72 5.70 -26.18
N GLU A 17 -0.42 5.53 -25.52
CA GLU A 17 -1.73 5.89 -26.08
C GLU A 17 -1.89 7.39 -26.32
N GLN A 18 -1.19 8.23 -25.57
CA GLN A 18 -1.29 9.69 -25.73
C GLN A 18 -0.55 10.20 -26.98
N SER A 19 0.60 9.60 -27.25
CA SER A 19 1.39 9.97 -28.44
C SER A 19 1.15 9.09 -29.67
N ASP A 20 0.34 8.03 -29.51
CA ASP A 20 0.09 7.00 -30.55
C ASP A 20 1.38 6.36 -31.09
N LYS A 21 2.35 6.14 -30.22
CA LYS A 21 3.69 5.64 -30.60
C LYS A 21 4.21 4.57 -29.65
N TYR A 22 5.09 3.75 -30.19
CA TYR A 22 5.92 2.89 -29.35
C TYR A 22 7.09 3.68 -28.79
N ILE A 23 7.22 3.67 -27.48
CA ILE A 23 8.40 4.18 -26.79
C ILE A 23 9.25 3.02 -26.30
N THR A 24 10.55 3.20 -26.36
CA THR A 24 11.54 2.23 -25.86
C THR A 24 12.43 2.90 -24.84
N GLY A 25 12.82 2.16 -23.84
CA GLY A 25 13.69 2.70 -22.79
C GLY A 25 14.40 1.60 -22.02
N ASN A 26 15.13 2.05 -21.04
CA ASN A 26 15.76 1.17 -20.07
C ASN A 26 15.22 1.54 -18.68
N THR A 27 14.95 0.54 -17.86
CA THR A 27 14.56 0.74 -16.47
C THR A 27 15.07 -0.43 -15.63
N ASN A 28 14.97 -0.35 -14.32
CA ASN A 28 15.28 -1.49 -13.49
C ASN A 28 14.14 -2.52 -13.47
N GLN A 29 14.46 -3.74 -13.03
CA GLN A 29 13.52 -4.85 -13.06
C GLN A 29 12.27 -4.61 -12.19
N LEU A 30 12.41 -3.95 -11.03
CA LEU A 30 11.26 -3.68 -10.16
C LEU A 30 10.31 -2.66 -10.79
N THR A 31 10.84 -1.60 -11.37
CA THR A 31 10.03 -0.62 -12.12
C THR A 31 9.34 -1.30 -13.30
N TRP A 32 10.03 -2.17 -14.01
CA TRP A 32 9.43 -2.93 -15.11
C TRP A 32 8.29 -3.83 -14.62
N SER A 33 8.48 -4.58 -13.53
CA SER A 33 7.42 -5.40 -12.94
C SER A 33 6.23 -4.56 -12.50
N LEU A 34 6.46 -3.41 -11.86
CA LEU A 34 5.40 -2.49 -11.47
C LEU A 34 4.60 -1.99 -12.69
N MET A 35 5.26 -1.64 -13.77
CA MET A 35 4.60 -1.17 -15.00
C MET A 35 3.80 -2.28 -15.69
N LYS A 36 4.35 -3.49 -15.73
CA LYS A 36 3.77 -4.64 -16.43
C LYS A 36 2.69 -5.33 -15.60
N ASP A 37 3.03 -5.70 -14.36
CA ASP A 37 2.21 -6.55 -13.50
C ASP A 37 1.29 -5.73 -12.59
N ARG A 38 1.49 -4.41 -12.57
CA ARG A 38 0.74 -3.41 -11.76
C ARG A 38 0.98 -3.48 -10.26
N TYR A 39 1.83 -4.37 -9.81
CA TYR A 39 2.30 -4.43 -8.44
C TYR A 39 3.73 -4.95 -8.36
N VAL A 40 4.36 -4.70 -7.23
CA VAL A 40 5.66 -5.28 -6.87
C VAL A 40 5.73 -5.44 -5.36
N VAL A 41 6.34 -6.53 -4.91
CA VAL A 41 6.57 -6.79 -3.48
C VAL A 41 8.05 -6.58 -3.18
N ILE A 42 8.33 -5.70 -2.23
CA ILE A 42 9.69 -5.42 -1.76
C ILE A 42 9.80 -5.92 -0.32
N LYS A 43 10.36 -7.11 -0.15
CA LYS A 43 10.53 -7.71 1.18
C LYS A 43 11.62 -7.00 1.98
N ASN A 44 11.44 -6.94 3.30
CA ASN A 44 12.39 -6.32 4.24
C ASN A 44 12.77 -4.89 3.85
N PHE A 45 11.79 -4.13 3.35
CA PHE A 45 12.00 -2.79 2.85
C PHE A 45 12.45 -1.82 3.94
N LEU A 46 11.85 -1.88 5.12
CA LEU A 46 12.22 -1.03 6.26
C LEU A 46 13.16 -1.76 7.22
N PRO A 47 14.14 -1.06 7.80
CA PRO A 47 14.86 -1.53 8.97
C PRO A 47 13.91 -1.77 10.15
N LYS A 48 14.22 -2.77 10.97
CA LYS A 48 13.41 -3.10 12.14
C LYS A 48 13.24 -1.92 13.09
N GLU A 49 14.29 -1.14 13.29
CA GLU A 49 14.31 0.02 14.19
C GLU A 49 13.30 1.11 13.76
N ILE A 50 13.08 1.26 12.45
CA ILE A 50 12.07 2.19 11.92
C ILE A 50 10.65 1.66 12.17
N ILE A 51 10.46 0.35 12.03
CA ILE A 51 9.18 -0.30 12.34
C ILE A 51 8.88 -0.18 13.83
N ASP A 52 9.84 -0.52 14.68
CA ASP A 52 9.70 -0.44 16.15
C ASP A 52 9.33 1.00 16.57
N MET A 53 10.04 1.99 16.04
CA MET A 53 9.74 3.40 16.31
C MET A 53 8.33 3.78 15.89
N ALA A 54 7.89 3.37 14.69
CA ALA A 54 6.53 3.66 14.22
C ALA A 54 5.47 2.99 15.12
N MET A 55 5.73 1.78 15.59
CA MET A 55 4.83 1.07 16.51
C MET A 55 4.80 1.70 17.91
N ASP A 56 5.92 2.19 18.40
CA ASP A 56 5.96 2.91 19.69
C ASP A 56 5.18 4.23 19.62
N MET A 57 5.28 4.95 18.49
CA MET A 57 4.48 6.16 18.25
C MET A 57 2.99 5.83 18.14
N TRP A 58 2.62 4.73 17.50
CA TRP A 58 1.25 4.24 17.47
C TRP A 58 0.71 3.96 18.88
N ARG A 59 1.45 3.16 19.68
CA ARG A 59 1.07 2.80 21.05
C ARG A 59 0.93 4.03 21.94
N SER A 60 1.83 4.98 21.79
CA SER A 60 1.76 6.26 22.52
C SER A 60 0.47 7.03 22.16
N ASP A 61 0.07 7.08 20.89
CA ASP A 61 -1.17 7.73 20.50
C ASP A 61 -2.41 7.01 21.09
N GLU A 62 -2.41 5.68 21.11
CA GLU A 62 -3.47 4.90 21.78
C GLU A 62 -3.51 5.18 23.29
N GLU A 63 -2.36 5.24 23.98
CA GLU A 63 -2.26 5.52 25.41
C GLU A 63 -2.74 6.93 25.78
N PHE A 64 -2.43 7.91 24.96
CA PHE A 64 -2.83 9.30 25.15
C PHE A 64 -4.22 9.65 24.61
N GLY A 65 -5.02 8.65 24.26
CA GLY A 65 -6.44 8.81 23.93
C GLY A 65 -6.75 9.03 22.45
N ASN A 66 -5.93 8.50 21.57
CA ASN A 66 -6.14 8.55 20.12
C ASN A 66 -6.26 9.99 19.60
N ALA A 67 -5.26 10.82 19.87
CA ALA A 67 -5.24 12.20 19.41
C ALA A 67 -5.28 12.31 17.88
N TYR A 68 -4.64 11.37 17.20
CA TYR A 68 -4.53 11.34 15.73
C TYR A 68 -5.29 10.18 15.10
N LEU A 69 -5.44 9.06 15.82
CA LEU A 69 -6.20 7.91 15.35
C LEU A 69 -7.64 8.03 15.79
N LYS A 70 -8.56 7.77 14.91
CA LYS A 70 -10.00 7.80 15.21
C LYS A 70 -10.60 6.45 14.88
N THR A 71 -11.46 5.97 15.77
CA THR A 71 -12.25 4.77 15.49
C THR A 71 -13.15 5.02 14.30
N GLU A 72 -12.92 4.28 13.25
CA GLU A 72 -13.76 4.27 12.07
C GLU A 72 -14.96 3.38 12.37
N GLN A 73 -16.07 4.00 12.78
CA GLN A 73 -17.34 3.29 12.87
C GLN A 73 -17.99 3.28 11.50
N LYS A 74 -18.33 2.08 11.05
CA LYS A 74 -19.13 1.95 9.86
C LYS A 74 -20.56 2.36 10.13
N ASP A 75 -21.06 3.28 9.35
CA ASP A 75 -22.49 3.46 9.18
C ASP A 75 -23.02 2.31 8.30
N ILE A 76 -23.69 1.35 8.94
CA ILE A 76 -24.26 0.16 8.28
C ILE A 76 -25.31 0.56 7.22
N THR A 77 -25.77 1.80 7.25
CA THR A 77 -26.76 2.33 6.30
C THR A 77 -26.16 2.75 4.97
N TYR A 78 -24.84 2.91 4.91
CA TYR A 78 -24.17 3.30 3.66
C TYR A 78 -23.97 2.07 2.75
N LYS A 79 -24.72 2.01 1.68
CA LYS A 79 -24.61 0.98 0.62
C LYS A 79 -23.35 1.15 -0.24
N ASN A 80 -22.28 1.71 0.31
CA ASN A 80 -21.03 1.86 -0.42
C ASN A 80 -20.19 0.58 -0.22
N PRO A 81 -20.00 -0.24 -1.27
CA PRO A 81 -19.20 -1.46 -1.18
C PRO A 81 -17.73 -1.18 -0.84
N LEU A 82 -17.27 0.07 -0.95
CA LEU A 82 -15.90 0.49 -0.64
C LEU A 82 -15.68 0.78 0.84
N SER A 83 -16.73 0.78 1.67
CA SER A 83 -16.55 1.07 3.08
C SER A 83 -16.02 -0.14 3.84
N SER A 84 -15.09 0.09 4.77
CA SER A 84 -14.63 -0.94 5.69
C SER A 84 -15.77 -1.44 6.57
N ILE A 85 -15.83 -2.74 6.83
CA ILE A 85 -16.74 -3.36 7.81
C ILE A 85 -15.95 -3.68 9.06
N GLY A 86 -16.53 -3.41 10.22
CA GLY A 86 -15.92 -3.66 11.50
C GLY A 86 -15.26 -2.41 12.10
N LYS A 87 -14.80 -2.56 13.33
CA LYS A 87 -14.06 -1.49 14.00
C LYS A 87 -12.63 -1.49 13.50
N SER A 88 -12.19 -0.37 12.96
CA SER A 88 -10.81 -0.12 12.70
C SER A 88 -10.45 1.27 13.23
N ASP A 89 -9.26 1.44 13.71
CA ASP A 89 -8.73 2.75 14.07
C ASP A 89 -7.86 3.23 12.92
N GLY A 90 -8.05 4.45 12.48
CA GLY A 90 -7.35 4.98 11.34
C GLY A 90 -7.10 6.47 11.42
N GLY A 91 -6.09 6.94 10.71
CA GLY A 91 -5.74 8.35 10.67
C GLY A 91 -5.08 8.77 9.37
N TYR A 92 -5.57 9.88 8.83
CA TYR A 92 -4.94 10.58 7.73
C TYR A 92 -3.80 11.44 8.23
N CYS A 93 -2.64 11.33 7.56
CA CYS A 93 -1.53 12.24 7.75
C CYS A 93 -1.18 12.43 9.25
N THR A 94 -1.17 11.33 10.00
CA THR A 94 -0.67 11.37 11.38
C THR A 94 0.78 11.88 11.35
N PRO A 95 1.27 12.61 12.37
CA PRO A 95 2.62 13.16 12.36
C PRO A 95 3.69 12.11 12.07
N TRP A 96 3.57 10.94 12.69
CA TRP A 96 4.48 9.82 12.43
C TRP A 96 4.25 9.15 11.07
N GLY A 97 3.00 9.12 10.58
CA GLY A 97 2.67 8.63 9.24
C GLY A 97 3.29 9.47 8.14
N ILE A 98 3.29 10.81 8.29
CA ILE A 98 3.96 11.73 7.37
C ILE A 98 5.48 11.51 7.39
N GLY A 99 6.07 11.39 8.57
CA GLY A 99 7.51 11.12 8.72
C GLY A 99 7.92 9.80 8.07
N LEU A 100 7.14 8.75 8.29
CA LEU A 100 7.35 7.44 7.69
C LEU A 100 7.19 7.49 6.16
N GLN A 101 6.17 8.18 5.65
CA GLN A 101 5.95 8.37 4.21
C GLN A 101 7.17 9.04 3.56
N SER A 102 7.68 10.11 4.16
CA SER A 102 8.86 10.81 3.63
C SER A 102 10.12 9.94 3.66
N TYR A 103 10.29 9.13 4.69
CA TYR A 103 11.38 8.15 4.75
C TYR A 103 11.24 7.09 3.64
N ILE A 104 10.03 6.52 3.47
CA ILE A 104 9.72 5.53 2.43
C ILE A 104 9.97 6.12 1.04
N HIS A 105 9.49 7.33 0.78
CA HIS A 105 9.67 8.00 -0.50
C HIS A 105 11.15 8.16 -0.88
N LYS A 106 11.97 8.63 0.06
CA LYS A 106 13.42 8.75 -0.16
C LYS A 106 14.06 7.40 -0.49
N LYS A 107 13.64 6.35 0.22
CA LYS A 107 14.19 5.00 0.04
C LYS A 107 13.69 4.35 -1.25
N LEU A 108 12.45 4.61 -1.68
CA LEU A 108 11.89 4.07 -2.91
C LEU A 108 12.69 4.47 -4.16
N LYS A 109 13.36 5.62 -4.15
CA LYS A 109 14.24 6.05 -5.25
C LYS A 109 15.38 5.08 -5.53
N ASP A 110 15.76 4.25 -4.53
CA ASP A 110 16.75 3.21 -4.72
C ASP A 110 16.21 1.97 -5.45
N TYR A 111 14.89 1.81 -5.48
CA TYR A 111 14.21 0.63 -6.01
C TYR A 111 13.46 0.92 -7.31
N ILE A 112 12.84 2.09 -7.41
CA ILE A 112 11.92 2.43 -8.49
C ILE A 112 12.46 3.62 -9.30
N ASP A 113 12.64 3.44 -10.61
CA ASP A 113 13.09 4.47 -11.55
C ASP A 113 11.91 5.32 -12.02
N MET A 114 11.23 6.00 -11.08
CA MET A 114 10.12 6.89 -11.39
C MET A 114 10.24 8.15 -10.54
N ASP A 115 9.85 9.29 -11.10
CA ASP A 115 9.76 10.55 -10.36
C ASP A 115 8.47 10.58 -9.53
N LEU A 116 8.53 9.98 -8.35
CA LEU A 116 7.40 9.89 -7.43
C LEU A 116 7.28 11.16 -6.60
N ARG A 117 6.04 11.59 -6.36
CA ARG A 117 5.69 12.69 -5.45
C ARG A 117 4.78 12.17 -4.34
N GLU A 118 5.04 12.67 -3.13
CA GLU A 118 4.21 12.33 -1.99
C GLU A 118 2.83 12.99 -2.12
N THR A 119 1.78 12.24 -1.80
CA THR A 119 0.40 12.74 -1.72
C THR A 119 -0.08 12.75 -0.27
N TYR A 120 -0.37 11.60 0.31
CA TYR A 120 -0.78 11.48 1.70
C TYR A 120 -0.38 10.11 2.27
N SER A 121 -0.37 10.01 3.58
CA SER A 121 -0.29 8.75 4.31
C SER A 121 -1.61 8.43 4.99
N TYR A 122 -1.94 7.16 5.06
CA TYR A 122 -3.07 6.68 5.82
C TYR A 122 -2.64 5.49 6.67
N THR A 123 -2.90 5.56 7.95
CA THR A 123 -2.54 4.50 8.89
C THR A 123 -3.80 3.84 9.40
N ARG A 124 -3.80 2.52 9.48
CA ARG A 124 -4.98 1.77 9.91
C ARG A 124 -4.59 0.56 10.76
N LYS A 125 -5.37 0.31 11.81
CA LYS A 125 -5.36 -0.91 12.60
C LYS A 125 -6.65 -1.67 12.32
N TYR A 126 -6.51 -2.83 11.76
CA TYR A 126 -7.63 -3.75 11.56
C TYR A 126 -7.79 -4.64 12.78
N VAL A 127 -9.03 -4.90 13.17
CA VAL A 127 -9.36 -5.89 14.20
C VAL A 127 -10.14 -7.04 13.57
N ARG A 128 -10.30 -8.14 14.29
CA ARG A 128 -11.07 -9.29 13.81
C ARG A 128 -12.45 -8.87 13.31
N GLY A 129 -12.79 -9.32 12.10
CA GLY A 129 -14.05 -8.97 11.42
C GLY A 129 -14.00 -7.63 10.69
N ALA A 130 -12.90 -6.88 10.76
CA ALA A 130 -12.72 -5.71 9.91
C ALA A 130 -12.53 -6.14 8.44
N TYR A 131 -13.09 -5.33 7.55
CA TYR A 131 -13.06 -5.59 6.12
C TYR A 131 -12.84 -4.28 5.36
N LEU A 132 -11.95 -4.30 4.39
CA LEU A 132 -11.82 -3.21 3.41
C LEU A 132 -12.26 -3.74 2.05
N GLY A 133 -13.34 -3.15 1.51
CA GLY A 133 -13.84 -3.52 0.19
C GLY A 133 -12.81 -3.28 -0.90
N SER A 134 -12.90 -4.09 -1.94
CA SER A 134 -12.08 -3.89 -3.13
C SER A 134 -12.34 -2.50 -3.72
N HIS A 135 -11.29 -1.75 -3.97
CA HIS A 135 -11.35 -0.38 -4.50
C HIS A 135 -10.07 -0.04 -5.25
N THR A 136 -10.12 1.04 -5.97
CA THR A 136 -8.94 1.76 -6.45
C THR A 136 -8.80 3.04 -5.62
N ASP A 137 -7.57 3.44 -5.34
CA ASP A 137 -7.32 4.72 -4.72
C ASP A 137 -7.73 5.87 -5.64
N ARG A 138 -7.80 7.07 -5.07
CA ARG A 138 -8.16 8.28 -5.83
C ARG A 138 -7.14 8.54 -6.95
N PRO A 139 -7.52 9.20 -8.05
CA PRO A 139 -6.64 9.42 -9.21
C PRO A 139 -5.29 10.08 -8.89
N SER A 140 -5.21 10.88 -7.82
CA SER A 140 -3.94 11.48 -7.38
C SER A 140 -2.94 10.48 -6.77
N CYS A 141 -3.36 9.24 -6.53
CA CYS A 141 -2.53 8.14 -6.04
C CYS A 141 -2.24 7.17 -7.18
N GLU A 142 -1.48 7.61 -8.17
CA GLU A 142 -1.10 6.77 -9.32
C GLU A 142 -0.31 5.53 -8.87
N ILE A 143 0.46 5.67 -7.79
CA ILE A 143 1.17 4.59 -7.14
C ILE A 143 0.87 4.64 -5.65
N SER A 144 0.33 3.53 -5.14
CA SER A 144 0.08 3.31 -3.71
C SER A 144 1.05 2.28 -3.17
N ALA A 145 1.47 2.46 -1.93
CA ALA A 145 2.27 1.49 -1.20
C ALA A 145 1.56 1.08 0.09
N THR A 146 1.41 -0.22 0.30
CA THR A 146 0.93 -0.77 1.56
C THR A 146 2.10 -1.37 2.32
N LEU A 147 2.18 -1.06 3.59
CA LEU A 147 3.22 -1.55 4.49
C LEU A 147 2.56 -2.19 5.71
N CYS A 148 2.83 -3.47 5.93
CA CYS A 148 2.51 -4.16 7.18
C CYS A 148 3.57 -3.79 8.23
N LEU A 149 3.17 -3.09 9.29
CA LEU A 149 4.06 -2.70 10.39
C LEU A 149 4.11 -3.78 11.48
N ASP A 150 2.94 -4.32 11.83
CA ASP A 150 2.81 -5.36 12.85
C ASP A 150 1.52 -6.15 12.63
N TYR A 151 1.44 -7.35 13.18
CA TYR A 151 0.22 -8.16 13.19
C TYR A 151 0.17 -9.08 14.41
N LEU A 152 -1.05 -9.35 14.86
CA LEU A 152 -1.34 -10.34 15.89
C LEU A 152 -2.51 -11.18 15.43
N THR A 153 -2.24 -12.40 14.99
CA THR A 153 -3.21 -13.36 14.48
C THR A 153 -3.11 -14.68 15.23
N ASP A 154 -4.15 -15.50 15.21
CA ASP A 154 -4.21 -16.73 15.97
C ASP A 154 -3.14 -17.76 15.54
N ASP A 155 -2.77 -17.75 14.27
CA ASP A 155 -1.80 -18.64 13.64
C ASP A 155 -0.44 -17.97 13.38
N ASN A 156 -0.27 -16.74 13.87
CA ASN A 156 0.94 -15.93 13.68
C ASN A 156 1.30 -15.69 12.20
N THR A 157 0.29 -15.65 11.31
CA THR A 157 0.47 -15.28 9.91
C THR A 157 -0.18 -13.92 9.62
N PRO A 158 0.43 -13.04 8.82
CA PRO A 158 -0.20 -11.78 8.44
C PRO A 158 -1.41 -12.04 7.55
N TRP A 159 -2.40 -11.15 7.63
CA TRP A 159 -3.49 -11.18 6.66
C TRP A 159 -2.97 -10.82 5.27
N PRO A 160 -3.36 -11.60 4.24
CA PRO A 160 -2.96 -11.28 2.89
C PRO A 160 -3.66 -10.01 2.39
N ILE A 161 -2.94 -9.25 1.58
CA ILE A 161 -3.55 -8.21 0.74
C ILE A 161 -3.85 -8.81 -0.63
N TRP A 162 -5.04 -8.54 -1.14
CA TRP A 162 -5.49 -9.02 -2.44
C TRP A 162 -5.44 -7.90 -3.46
N VAL A 163 -4.76 -8.12 -4.58
CA VAL A 163 -4.64 -7.14 -5.65
C VAL A 163 -5.05 -7.72 -6.99
N ARG A 164 -5.55 -6.85 -7.87
CA ARG A 164 -5.83 -7.17 -9.27
C ARG A 164 -5.04 -6.24 -10.18
N ASN A 165 -4.67 -6.74 -11.33
CA ASN A 165 -3.91 -6.00 -12.32
C ASN A 165 -4.75 -5.47 -13.48
N ASP A 166 -6.07 -5.65 -13.46
CA ASP A 166 -6.95 -5.11 -14.50
C ASP A 166 -7.34 -3.65 -14.21
N LYS A 167 -7.45 -2.87 -15.29
CA LYS A 167 -7.75 -1.43 -15.20
C LYS A 167 -9.24 -1.12 -15.00
N ASN A 168 -10.12 -2.10 -15.18
CA ASN A 168 -11.57 -1.88 -15.25
C ASN A 168 -12.28 -2.20 -13.94
N TYR A 169 -11.52 -2.42 -12.89
CA TYR A 169 -12.06 -2.89 -11.63
C TYR A 169 -12.36 -1.75 -10.67
N ALA A 170 -13.62 -1.47 -10.47
CA ALA A 170 -14.10 -0.61 -9.38
C ALA A 170 -15.35 -1.24 -8.75
N GLY A 171 -15.27 -1.58 -7.47
CA GLY A 171 -16.46 -1.86 -6.68
C GLY A 171 -17.12 -3.23 -6.88
N VAL A 172 -16.35 -4.28 -7.16
CA VAL A 172 -16.86 -5.66 -7.20
C VAL A 172 -16.79 -6.32 -5.83
N ASP A 173 -17.58 -7.35 -5.64
CA ASP A 173 -17.66 -8.14 -4.42
C ASP A 173 -16.28 -8.71 -4.02
N ALA A 174 -15.94 -8.65 -2.75
CA ALA A 174 -14.67 -9.13 -2.21
C ALA A 174 -14.41 -10.61 -2.51
N GLU A 175 -15.45 -11.41 -2.61
CA GLU A 175 -15.34 -12.83 -2.90
C GLU A 175 -14.87 -13.08 -4.33
N ILE A 176 -15.35 -12.30 -5.29
CA ILE A 176 -14.90 -12.35 -6.69
C ILE A 176 -13.42 -11.92 -6.78
N VAL A 177 -13.04 -10.85 -6.09
CA VAL A 177 -11.64 -10.40 -6.04
C VAL A 177 -10.73 -11.49 -5.48
N LYS A 178 -11.15 -12.14 -4.40
CA LYS A 178 -10.38 -13.21 -3.78
C LYS A 178 -10.06 -14.36 -4.73
N ASN A 179 -10.99 -14.70 -5.61
CA ASN A 179 -10.80 -15.80 -6.57
C ASN A 179 -9.89 -15.45 -7.75
N GLU A 180 -9.74 -14.16 -8.06
CA GLU A 180 -8.99 -13.69 -9.23
C GLU A 180 -7.69 -12.97 -8.89
N SER A 181 -7.50 -12.58 -7.63
CA SER A 181 -6.29 -11.89 -7.17
C SER A 181 -5.20 -12.89 -6.80
N GLN A 182 -3.97 -12.43 -6.88
CA GLN A 182 -2.82 -13.17 -6.36
C GLN A 182 -2.63 -12.82 -4.89
N ASP A 183 -2.35 -13.84 -4.10
CA ASP A 183 -1.90 -13.66 -2.73
C ASP A 183 -0.45 -13.16 -2.74
N ILE A 184 -0.17 -12.07 -2.04
CA ILE A 184 1.14 -11.41 -2.03
C ILE A 184 1.83 -11.64 -0.69
#